data_6655c60fc17b9a8933307cd87e045782
#
_entry.id   6655c60fc17b9a8933307cd87e045782
#
_cell.length_a   1.000
_cell.length_b   1.000
_cell.length_c   1.000
_cell.angle_alpha   90.00
_cell.angle_beta   90.00
_cell.angle_gamma   90.00
#
_symmetry.space_group_name_H-M   'P 1'
#
loop_
_entity.id
_entity.type
_entity.pdbx_description
1 polymer ?
#
loop_
_entity_poly.entity_id
_entity_poly.type
_entity_poly.pdbx_seq_one_letter_code
_entity_poly.pdbx_strand_id
1 'polypeptide(L)'
;LRCVGVKALVNGKPTEFRGREVILSSGAIHSPAHLLRAGIGPVGHLREMGIDVRAALPGVGQRLMDHPSIALASFVKAGARVTNKETRRHLFVGMRYSSQMGGAPPGDMFVVGASKTSWHAVGEQIASFILFVNKTFSETGQVRLRSRTWSDEPEVEFNLLSDRRDLERIADGIKRLTPLYNTPTMRQV
;
A
#
# COMPACT_ATOMS: atom_id res chain seq x y z
N LEU A 1 -16.15 -28.04 9.01
CA LEU A 1 -16.66 -26.86 8.27
C LEU A 1 -16.05 -26.87 6.87
N ARG A 2 -16.87 -26.66 5.84
CA ARG A 2 -16.46 -26.62 4.44
C ARG A 2 -17.06 -25.36 3.80
N CYS A 3 -16.24 -24.59 3.09
CA CYS A 3 -16.72 -23.54 2.22
C CYS A 3 -17.22 -24.17 0.91
N VAL A 4 -18.46 -23.89 0.54
CA VAL A 4 -19.14 -24.52 -0.61
C VAL A 4 -19.48 -23.52 -1.72
N GLY A 5 -19.22 -22.22 -1.50
CA GLY A 5 -19.55 -21.19 -2.46
C GLY A 5 -19.45 -19.79 -1.87
N VAL A 6 -19.91 -18.82 -2.65
CA VAL A 6 -20.00 -17.41 -2.27
C VAL A 6 -21.41 -16.88 -2.53
N LYS A 7 -21.85 -15.92 -1.72
CA LYS A 7 -23.05 -15.14 -1.95
C LYS A 7 -22.64 -13.74 -2.42
N ALA A 8 -23.25 -13.26 -3.47
CA ALA A 8 -22.99 -11.95 -4.05
C ALA A 8 -24.29 -11.25 -4.44
N LEU A 9 -24.24 -9.93 -4.60
CA LEU A 9 -25.32 -9.19 -5.24
C LEU A 9 -25.02 -9.07 -6.74
N VAL A 10 -25.88 -9.62 -7.56
CA VAL A 10 -25.83 -9.48 -9.02
C VAL A 10 -27.03 -8.65 -9.46
N ASN A 11 -26.78 -7.47 -10.00
CA ASN A 11 -27.83 -6.50 -10.35
C ASN A 11 -28.82 -6.24 -9.20
N GLY A 12 -28.29 -6.09 -7.98
CA GLY A 12 -29.09 -5.87 -6.77
C GLY A 12 -29.79 -7.10 -6.19
N LYS A 13 -29.67 -8.27 -6.81
CA LYS A 13 -30.29 -9.52 -6.34
C LYS A 13 -29.28 -10.44 -5.68
N PRO A 14 -29.56 -10.96 -4.46
CA PRO A 14 -28.72 -11.98 -3.83
C PRO A 14 -28.62 -13.21 -4.71
N THR A 15 -27.40 -13.60 -5.05
CA THR A 15 -27.13 -14.77 -5.91
C THR A 15 -26.06 -15.63 -5.22
N GLU A 16 -26.27 -16.94 -5.22
CA GLU A 16 -25.31 -17.91 -4.66
C GLU A 16 -24.56 -18.62 -5.79
N PHE A 17 -23.23 -18.60 -5.71
CA PHE A 17 -22.36 -19.34 -6.63
C PHE A 17 -21.70 -20.48 -5.86
N ARG A 18 -21.92 -21.70 -6.30
CA ARG A 18 -21.36 -22.91 -5.67
C ARG A 18 -20.15 -23.41 -6.43
N GLY A 19 -19.17 -23.96 -5.69
CA GLY A 19 -17.96 -24.54 -6.23
C GLY A 19 -17.48 -25.73 -5.43
N ARG A 20 -16.68 -26.58 -6.06
CA ARG A 20 -15.97 -27.65 -5.36
C ARG A 20 -14.88 -27.11 -4.45
N GLU A 21 -14.31 -26.00 -4.84
CA GLU A 21 -13.27 -25.25 -4.14
C GLU A 21 -13.59 -23.76 -4.24
N VAL A 22 -13.26 -22.99 -3.21
CA VAL A 22 -13.41 -21.53 -3.17
C VAL A 22 -12.06 -20.92 -2.88
N ILE A 23 -11.55 -20.13 -3.82
CA ILE A 23 -10.25 -19.44 -3.71
C ILE A 23 -10.49 -18.02 -3.21
N LEU A 24 -9.97 -17.69 -2.04
CA LEU A 24 -10.04 -16.35 -1.47
C LEU A 24 -8.78 -15.56 -1.84
N SER A 25 -8.92 -14.62 -2.78
CA SER A 25 -7.84 -13.77 -3.29
C SER A 25 -8.25 -12.30 -3.43
N SER A 26 -8.92 -11.77 -2.40
CA SER A 26 -9.49 -10.40 -2.39
C SER A 26 -8.48 -9.32 -1.93
N GLY A 27 -7.19 -9.62 -1.95
CA GLY A 27 -6.11 -8.71 -1.55
C GLY A 27 -5.91 -8.61 -0.03
N ALA A 28 -4.93 -7.79 0.36
CA ALA A 28 -4.46 -7.69 1.74
C ALA A 28 -5.50 -7.15 2.73
N ILE A 29 -6.49 -6.41 2.25
CA ILE A 29 -7.55 -5.79 3.06
C ILE A 29 -8.79 -6.66 3.10
N HIS A 30 -9.32 -7.07 1.96
CA HIS A 30 -10.60 -7.78 1.93
C HIS A 30 -10.48 -9.27 2.21
N SER A 31 -9.36 -9.93 1.92
CA SER A 31 -9.19 -11.34 2.29
C SER A 31 -9.30 -11.57 3.80
N PRO A 32 -8.56 -10.86 4.66
CA PRO A 32 -8.75 -10.97 6.11
C PRO A 32 -10.17 -10.54 6.54
N ALA A 33 -10.76 -9.51 5.95
CA ALA A 33 -12.11 -9.08 6.27
C ALA A 33 -13.15 -10.19 5.98
N HIS A 34 -13.01 -10.94 4.89
CA HIS A 34 -13.86 -12.10 4.59
C HIS A 34 -13.67 -13.23 5.60
N LEU A 35 -12.42 -13.52 6.01
CA LEU A 35 -12.15 -14.53 7.04
C LEU A 35 -12.76 -14.14 8.38
N LEU A 36 -12.59 -12.88 8.79
CA LEU A 36 -13.19 -12.36 10.03
C LEU A 36 -14.72 -12.50 10.01
N ARG A 37 -15.38 -12.07 8.93
CA ARG A 37 -16.84 -12.24 8.78
C ARG A 37 -17.30 -13.71 8.79
N ALA A 38 -16.44 -14.61 8.34
CA ALA A 38 -16.69 -16.04 8.40
C ALA A 38 -16.44 -16.65 9.79
N GLY A 39 -16.04 -15.88 10.80
CA GLY A 39 -15.73 -16.36 12.14
C GLY A 39 -14.34 -16.97 12.28
N ILE A 40 -13.41 -16.61 11.39
CA ILE A 40 -12.03 -17.07 11.39
C ILE A 40 -11.12 -15.88 11.72
N GLY A 41 -10.54 -15.86 12.93
CA GLY A 41 -9.72 -14.73 13.35
C GLY A 41 -9.49 -14.63 14.86
N PRO A 42 -9.06 -13.45 15.34
CA PRO A 42 -8.85 -13.17 16.75
C PRO A 42 -10.16 -13.28 17.55
N VAL A 43 -10.18 -14.13 18.56
CA VAL A 43 -11.38 -14.46 19.34
C VAL A 43 -12.03 -13.22 19.96
N GLY A 44 -11.23 -12.31 20.54
CA GLY A 44 -11.74 -11.08 21.17
C GLY A 44 -12.51 -10.23 20.15
N HIS A 45 -11.89 -9.93 19.01
CA HIS A 45 -12.52 -9.13 17.97
C HIS A 45 -13.80 -9.76 17.39
N LEU A 46 -13.79 -11.07 17.15
CA LEU A 46 -14.98 -11.77 16.65
C LEU A 46 -16.15 -11.67 17.63
N ARG A 47 -15.87 -11.83 18.94
CA ARG A 47 -16.88 -11.68 20.00
C ARG A 47 -17.41 -10.25 20.12
N GLU A 48 -16.54 -9.25 20.03
CA GLU A 48 -16.94 -7.83 19.99
C GLU A 48 -17.93 -7.56 18.85
N MET A 49 -17.71 -8.19 17.69
CA MET A 49 -18.59 -8.08 16.51
C MET A 49 -19.83 -8.97 16.61
N GLY A 50 -20.00 -9.76 17.67
CA GLY A 50 -21.09 -10.72 17.78
C GLY A 50 -21.03 -11.83 16.73
N ILE A 51 -19.82 -12.22 16.31
CA ILE A 51 -19.57 -13.28 15.31
C ILE A 51 -19.14 -14.54 16.04
N ASP A 52 -19.78 -15.67 15.73
CA ASP A 52 -19.42 -16.98 16.28
C ASP A 52 -18.00 -17.38 15.84
N VAL A 53 -17.16 -17.74 16.78
CA VAL A 53 -15.80 -18.17 16.50
C VAL A 53 -15.81 -19.58 15.91
N ARG A 54 -15.41 -19.69 14.65
CA ARG A 54 -15.28 -20.97 13.94
C ARG A 54 -13.86 -21.51 13.95
N ALA A 55 -12.89 -20.61 13.89
CA ALA A 55 -11.47 -20.92 14.04
C ALA A 55 -10.73 -19.74 14.71
N ALA A 56 -10.04 -20.01 15.78
CA ALA A 56 -9.23 -19.03 16.50
C ALA A 56 -7.87 -18.89 15.80
N LEU A 57 -7.77 -17.91 14.90
CA LEU A 57 -6.54 -17.58 14.18
C LEU A 57 -6.13 -16.13 14.50
N PRO A 58 -5.27 -15.91 15.50
CA PRO A 58 -4.94 -14.57 15.99
C PRO A 58 -4.22 -13.68 14.97
N GLY A 59 -3.58 -14.27 13.95
CA GLY A 59 -2.88 -13.53 12.90
C GLY A 59 -3.76 -12.93 11.80
N VAL A 60 -5.03 -13.32 11.71
CA VAL A 60 -5.93 -12.79 10.67
C VAL A 60 -6.21 -11.31 10.91
N GLY A 61 -5.93 -10.48 9.90
CA GLY A 61 -6.05 -9.03 9.99
C GLY A 61 -4.92 -8.34 10.77
N GLN A 62 -3.91 -9.07 11.21
CA GLN A 62 -2.76 -8.52 11.93
C GLN A 62 -1.54 -8.36 11.04
N ARG A 63 -0.59 -7.51 11.48
CA ARG A 63 0.69 -7.27 10.81
C ARG A 63 0.51 -6.78 9.36
N LEU A 64 -0.47 -5.92 9.13
CA LEU A 64 -0.58 -5.23 7.85
C LEU A 64 0.63 -4.32 7.67
N MET A 65 1.31 -4.47 6.56
CA MET A 65 2.48 -3.66 6.20
C MET A 65 2.29 -3.08 4.81
N ASP A 66 2.75 -1.85 4.63
CA ASP A 66 2.86 -1.22 3.32
C ASP A 66 4.16 -0.43 3.25
N HIS A 67 4.52 0.07 2.09
CA HIS A 67 5.73 0.83 1.85
C HIS A 67 5.54 2.31 2.21
N PRO A 68 6.09 2.80 3.34
CA PRO A 68 6.12 4.23 3.58
C PRO A 68 6.84 4.93 2.44
N SER A 69 6.24 6.00 1.92
CA SER A 69 6.82 6.73 0.80
C SER A 69 6.68 8.25 0.96
N ILE A 70 7.59 8.97 0.33
CA ILE A 70 7.55 10.41 0.22
C ILE A 70 7.99 10.85 -1.17
N ALA A 71 7.33 11.87 -1.72
CA ALA A 71 7.71 12.46 -2.99
C ALA A 71 8.47 13.78 -2.77
N LEU A 72 9.66 13.88 -3.36
CA LEU A 72 10.38 15.13 -3.52
C LEU A 72 10.01 15.68 -4.90
N ALA A 73 9.14 16.68 -4.91
CA ALA A 73 8.59 17.25 -6.14
C ALA A 73 9.29 18.56 -6.53
N SER A 74 9.34 18.81 -7.83
CA SER A 74 9.85 20.05 -8.40
C SER A 74 9.01 20.50 -9.60
N PHE A 75 8.94 21.81 -9.83
CA PHE A 75 8.36 22.34 -11.06
C PHE A 75 9.34 22.15 -12.22
N VAL A 76 8.82 21.69 -13.34
CA VAL A 76 9.56 21.42 -14.57
C VAL A 76 9.43 22.63 -15.51
N LYS A 77 10.54 23.07 -16.06
CA LYS A 77 10.56 24.16 -17.05
C LYS A 77 9.73 23.77 -18.29
N ALA A 78 9.11 24.74 -18.90
CA ALA A 78 8.17 24.53 -20.00
C ALA A 78 8.72 23.64 -21.13
N GLY A 79 9.98 23.84 -21.51
CA GLY A 79 10.64 23.05 -22.59
C GLY A 79 11.02 21.61 -22.21
N ALA A 80 10.95 21.25 -20.92
CA ALA A 80 11.28 19.91 -20.43
C ALA A 80 10.04 19.09 -20.01
N ARG A 81 8.85 19.65 -20.14
CA ARG A 81 7.60 18.97 -19.76
C ARG A 81 7.26 17.84 -20.75
N VAL A 82 6.79 16.74 -20.22
CA VAL A 82 6.29 15.61 -21.02
C VAL A 82 4.83 15.90 -21.39
N THR A 83 4.63 16.51 -22.55
CA THR A 83 3.31 16.93 -23.07
C THR A 83 2.64 15.91 -23.98
N ASN A 84 3.35 14.83 -24.37
CA ASN A 84 2.80 13.80 -25.23
C ASN A 84 1.63 13.08 -24.55
N LYS A 85 0.42 13.25 -25.10
CA LYS A 85 -0.83 12.67 -24.60
C LYS A 85 -0.93 11.15 -24.86
N GLU A 86 -0.20 10.62 -25.80
CA GLU A 86 -0.15 9.18 -26.11
C GLU A 86 0.65 8.43 -25.04
N THR A 87 1.62 9.09 -24.42
CA THR A 87 2.43 8.52 -23.35
C THR A 87 1.68 8.62 -22.01
N ARG A 88 0.90 7.60 -21.70
CA ARG A 88 0.20 7.52 -20.40
C ARG A 88 1.15 7.23 -19.23
N ARG A 89 2.27 6.59 -19.51
CA ARG A 89 3.28 6.26 -18.50
C ARG A 89 3.99 7.53 -18.04
N HIS A 90 4.27 7.61 -16.76
CA HIS A 90 4.98 8.73 -16.15
C HIS A 90 6.09 8.25 -15.18
N LEU A 91 6.19 6.94 -14.97
CA LEU A 91 7.23 6.28 -14.18
C LEU A 91 8.07 5.44 -15.13
N PHE A 92 9.30 5.84 -15.40
CA PHE A 92 10.15 5.19 -16.40
C PHE A 92 11.39 4.54 -15.79
N VAL A 93 11.86 5.04 -14.68
CA VAL A 93 13.12 4.63 -14.04
C VAL A 93 12.88 4.41 -12.56
N GLY A 94 13.40 3.29 -12.07
CA GLY A 94 13.46 2.98 -10.66
C GLY A 94 14.85 2.51 -10.27
N MET A 95 15.29 2.89 -9.08
CA MET A 95 16.56 2.49 -8.50
C MET A 95 16.32 1.85 -7.14
N ARG A 96 16.84 0.66 -6.93
CA ARG A 96 16.90 0.00 -5.64
C ARG A 96 18.28 0.16 -5.04
N TYR A 97 18.35 0.52 -3.76
CA TYR A 97 19.62 0.66 -3.04
C TYR A 97 19.50 0.18 -1.60
N SER A 98 20.62 0.02 -0.94
CA SER A 98 20.69 -0.33 0.48
C SER A 98 21.01 0.92 1.30
N SER A 99 20.20 1.19 2.34
CA SER A 99 20.46 2.32 3.25
C SER A 99 21.73 2.13 4.06
N GLN A 100 22.09 0.87 4.34
CA GLN A 100 23.17 0.46 5.25
C GLN A 100 22.91 0.90 6.70
N MET A 101 21.66 1.12 7.06
CA MET A 101 21.24 1.63 8.37
C MET A 101 20.52 0.57 9.19
N GLY A 102 20.71 0.60 10.50
CA GLY A 102 19.87 -0.03 11.51
C GLY A 102 19.57 -1.53 11.33
N GLY A 103 20.49 -2.31 10.74
CA GLY A 103 20.28 -3.73 10.48
C GLY A 103 19.28 -4.00 9.34
N ALA A 104 19.00 -3.01 8.51
CA ALA A 104 18.14 -3.18 7.34
C ALA A 104 18.76 -4.16 6.34
N PRO A 105 17.93 -5.04 5.72
CA PRO A 105 18.42 -6.00 4.74
C PRO A 105 18.83 -5.31 3.43
N PRO A 106 19.68 -5.93 2.60
CA PRO A 106 20.06 -5.38 1.31
C PRO A 106 18.85 -5.04 0.43
N GLY A 107 18.93 -3.92 -0.28
CA GLY A 107 17.86 -3.44 -1.18
C GLY A 107 16.60 -3.02 -0.43
N ASP A 108 16.76 -2.45 0.75
CA ASP A 108 15.67 -2.00 1.63
C ASP A 108 15.02 -0.69 1.19
N MET A 109 15.63 0.05 0.28
CA MET A 109 15.14 1.33 -0.24
C MET A 109 14.90 1.28 -1.75
N PHE A 110 13.91 2.05 -2.20
CA PHE A 110 13.58 2.16 -3.62
C PHE A 110 13.21 3.59 -3.98
N VAL A 111 13.67 4.07 -5.13
CA VAL A 111 13.38 5.40 -5.67
C VAL A 111 12.82 5.27 -7.07
N VAL A 112 11.76 5.99 -7.35
CA VAL A 112 11.18 6.06 -8.70
C VAL A 112 11.20 7.51 -9.18
N GLY A 113 11.69 7.73 -10.39
CA GLY A 113 11.57 9.00 -11.10
C GLY A 113 10.23 9.11 -11.80
N ALA A 114 9.45 10.12 -11.46
CA ALA A 114 8.19 10.45 -12.11
C ALA A 114 8.34 11.75 -12.89
N SER A 115 8.07 11.71 -14.21
CA SER A 115 8.19 12.89 -15.10
C SER A 115 6.97 13.80 -15.08
N LYS A 116 5.88 13.34 -14.53
CA LYS A 116 4.64 14.10 -14.29
C LYS A 116 3.85 13.45 -13.16
N THR A 117 2.95 14.19 -12.55
CA THR A 117 1.99 13.64 -11.58
C THR A 117 0.58 13.62 -12.15
N SER A 118 -0.17 12.57 -11.86
CA SER A 118 -1.60 12.47 -12.17
C SER A 118 -2.50 13.02 -11.06
N TRP A 119 -1.92 13.41 -9.93
CA TRP A 119 -2.64 13.78 -8.71
C TRP A 119 -3.01 15.27 -8.63
N HIS A 120 -2.55 16.07 -9.60
CA HIS A 120 -2.69 17.51 -9.53
C HIS A 120 -3.14 18.11 -10.87
N ALA A 121 -3.92 19.19 -10.83
CA ALA A 121 -4.37 19.91 -12.02
C ALA A 121 -3.23 20.41 -12.92
N VAL A 122 -2.04 20.58 -12.36
CA VAL A 122 -0.79 20.98 -13.05
C VAL A 122 0.15 19.80 -13.31
N GLY A 123 -0.38 18.59 -13.45
CA GLY A 123 0.36 17.34 -13.46
C GLY A 123 1.59 17.30 -14.36
N GLU A 124 1.53 17.89 -15.57
CA GLU A 124 2.66 17.95 -16.50
C GLU A 124 3.75 18.95 -16.08
N GLN A 125 3.48 19.80 -15.12
CA GLN A 125 4.42 20.82 -14.62
C GLN A 125 5.23 20.34 -13.42
N ILE A 126 4.92 19.16 -12.89
CA ILE A 126 5.55 18.64 -11.68
C ILE A 126 6.17 17.27 -11.98
N ALA A 127 7.49 17.18 -11.79
CA ALA A 127 8.22 15.92 -11.71
C ALA A 127 8.59 15.62 -10.25
N SER A 128 8.87 14.36 -9.95
CA SER A 128 9.27 13.98 -8.59
C SER A 128 10.19 12.76 -8.56
N PHE A 129 10.99 12.68 -7.49
CA PHE A 129 11.53 11.43 -7.00
C PHE A 129 10.64 10.91 -5.89
N ILE A 130 10.09 9.72 -6.05
CA ILE A 130 9.28 9.06 -5.04
C ILE A 130 10.17 8.04 -4.34
N LEU A 131 10.45 8.29 -3.07
CA LEU A 131 11.29 7.46 -2.23
C LEU A 131 10.40 6.52 -1.41
N PHE A 132 10.71 5.24 -1.41
CA PHE A 132 10.01 4.20 -0.68
C PHE A 132 10.96 3.48 0.28
N VAL A 133 10.47 3.17 1.47
CA VAL A 133 11.03 2.10 2.30
C VAL A 133 10.47 0.78 1.75
N ASN A 134 11.29 0.05 1.01
CA ASN A 134 10.86 -1.19 0.34
C ASN A 134 10.72 -2.37 1.31
N LYS A 135 11.46 -2.37 2.41
CA LYS A 135 11.37 -3.35 3.49
C LYS A 135 11.22 -2.63 4.82
N THR A 136 9.98 -2.47 5.25
CA THR A 136 9.63 -1.78 6.49
C THR A 136 9.85 -2.66 7.71
N PHE A 137 10.16 -2.04 8.84
CA PHE A 137 10.11 -2.61 10.18
C PHE A 137 8.78 -2.32 10.89
N SER A 138 7.99 -1.37 10.37
CA SER A 138 6.66 -1.05 10.89
C SER A 138 5.68 -2.16 10.51
N GLU A 139 5.38 -3.05 11.45
CA GLU A 139 4.57 -4.24 11.24
C GLU A 139 3.35 -4.33 12.18
N THR A 140 2.93 -3.19 12.72
CA THR A 140 1.83 -3.10 13.68
C THR A 140 0.50 -2.71 13.05
N GLY A 141 0.42 -2.62 11.72
CA GLY A 141 -0.82 -2.36 11.01
C GLY A 141 -1.83 -3.49 11.16
N GLN A 142 -3.10 -3.16 10.99
CA GLN A 142 -4.19 -4.13 11.14
C GLN A 142 -5.39 -3.85 10.24
N VAL A 143 -6.13 -4.92 9.97
CA VAL A 143 -7.46 -4.89 9.35
C VAL A 143 -8.46 -5.43 10.36
N ARG A 144 -9.47 -4.64 10.69
CA ARG A 144 -10.54 -5.01 11.62
C ARG A 144 -11.90 -4.83 10.97
N LEU A 145 -12.89 -5.57 11.42
CA LEU A 145 -14.28 -5.30 11.03
C LEU A 145 -14.79 -4.10 11.81
N ARG A 146 -15.51 -3.22 11.13
CA ARG A 146 -16.30 -2.15 11.75
C ARG A 146 -17.69 -2.65 12.16
N SER A 147 -18.19 -3.63 11.41
CA SER A 147 -19.46 -4.31 11.68
C SER A 147 -19.49 -5.70 11.02
N ARG A 148 -20.57 -6.47 11.31
CA ARG A 148 -20.84 -7.75 10.65
C ARG A 148 -21.33 -7.60 9.22
N THR A 149 -21.81 -6.42 8.86
CA THR A 149 -22.40 -6.14 7.56
C THR A 149 -21.36 -6.28 6.46
N TRP A 150 -21.67 -7.06 5.44
CA TRP A 150 -20.71 -7.38 4.38
C TRP A 150 -20.36 -6.17 3.50
N SER A 151 -21.26 -5.18 3.39
CA SER A 151 -21.09 -3.95 2.63
C SER A 151 -20.31 -2.86 3.37
N ASP A 152 -20.11 -3.01 4.67
CA ASP A 152 -19.36 -2.04 5.44
C ASP A 152 -17.86 -2.27 5.21
N GLU A 153 -17.16 -1.21 4.85
CA GLU A 153 -15.71 -1.28 4.68
C GLU A 153 -15.01 -1.61 6.00
N PRO A 154 -13.99 -2.47 5.97
CA PRO A 154 -13.19 -2.74 7.15
C PRO A 154 -12.44 -1.48 7.60
N GLU A 155 -12.11 -1.42 8.86
CA GLU A 155 -11.18 -0.45 9.41
C GLU A 155 -9.75 -0.91 9.11
N VAL A 156 -8.96 0.00 8.54
CA VAL A 156 -7.59 -0.29 8.09
C VAL A 156 -6.64 0.70 8.75
N GLU A 157 -5.75 0.18 9.56
CA GLU A 157 -4.68 0.95 10.19
C GLU A 157 -3.33 0.46 9.64
N PHE A 158 -2.63 1.31 8.92
CA PHE A 158 -1.31 0.95 8.39
C PHE A 158 -0.19 1.13 9.42
N ASN A 159 -0.33 2.09 10.33
CA ASN A 159 0.70 2.46 11.31
C ASN A 159 2.09 2.64 10.67
N LEU A 160 2.12 3.28 9.48
CA LEU A 160 3.36 3.55 8.77
C LEU A 160 4.30 4.39 9.64
N LEU A 161 5.59 4.11 9.54
CA LEU A 161 6.64 4.79 10.30
C LEU A 161 6.52 4.63 11.83
N SER A 162 5.77 3.65 12.31
CA SER A 162 5.69 3.34 13.75
C SER A 162 7.03 2.82 14.31
N ASP A 163 7.88 2.27 13.45
CA ASP A 163 9.27 1.96 13.80
C ASP A 163 10.19 3.11 13.36
N ARG A 164 10.94 3.65 14.32
CA ARG A 164 11.84 4.78 14.10
C ARG A 164 12.89 4.53 13.02
N ARG A 165 13.31 3.29 12.84
CA ARG A 165 14.28 2.90 11.79
C ARG A 165 13.74 3.19 10.38
N ASP A 166 12.43 3.10 10.16
CA ASP A 166 11.80 3.44 8.88
C ASP A 166 11.85 4.94 8.63
N LEU A 167 11.56 5.74 9.64
CA LEU A 167 11.63 7.19 9.57
C LEU A 167 13.06 7.69 9.32
N GLU A 168 14.05 7.10 10.00
CA GLU A 168 15.46 7.47 9.84
C GLU A 168 15.95 7.17 8.41
N ARG A 169 15.52 6.05 7.82
CA ARG A 169 15.85 5.71 6.42
C ARG A 169 15.19 6.65 5.41
N ILE A 170 13.94 7.07 5.64
CA ILE A 170 13.30 8.10 4.82
C ILE A 170 14.09 9.41 4.91
N ALA A 171 14.45 9.85 6.11
CA ALA A 171 15.22 11.09 6.31
C ALA A 171 16.61 11.03 5.64
N ASP A 172 17.31 9.89 5.73
CA ASP A 172 18.58 9.68 5.03
C ASP A 172 18.39 9.70 3.51
N GLY A 173 17.36 9.03 3.01
CA GLY A 173 17.06 9.00 1.59
C GLY A 173 16.76 10.40 1.02
N ILE A 174 16.03 11.23 1.73
CA ILE A 174 15.81 12.64 1.35
C ILE A 174 17.16 13.39 1.23
N LYS A 175 18.04 13.23 2.22
CA LYS A 175 19.39 13.87 2.20
C LYS A 175 20.22 13.40 1.01
N ARG A 176 20.11 12.13 0.60
CA ARG A 176 20.81 11.59 -0.58
C ARG A 176 20.24 12.09 -1.90
N LEU A 177 18.92 12.28 -1.98
CA LEU A 177 18.25 12.71 -3.21
C LEU A 177 18.32 14.22 -3.44
N THR A 178 18.30 15.03 -2.37
CA THR A 178 18.31 16.49 -2.48
C THR A 178 19.47 17.03 -3.35
N PRO A 179 20.72 16.55 -3.23
CA PRO A 179 21.81 17.04 -4.07
C PRO A 179 21.62 16.79 -5.56
N LEU A 180 20.81 15.80 -5.97
CA LEU A 180 20.54 15.52 -7.38
C LEU A 180 19.91 16.72 -8.09
N TYR A 181 19.04 17.47 -7.40
CA TYR A 181 18.42 18.68 -7.95
C TYR A 181 19.43 19.80 -8.27
N ASN A 182 20.61 19.74 -7.69
CA ASN A 182 21.69 20.70 -7.93
C ASN A 182 22.64 20.27 -9.04
N THR A 183 22.45 19.08 -9.63
CA THR A 183 23.31 18.63 -10.75
C THR A 183 23.03 19.46 -12.02
N PRO A 184 24.04 19.63 -12.90
CA PRO A 184 23.85 20.36 -14.15
C PRO A 184 22.69 19.83 -15.01
N THR A 185 22.53 18.52 -15.06
CA THR A 185 21.42 17.85 -15.80
C THR A 185 20.08 18.24 -15.24
N MET A 186 19.89 18.15 -13.92
CA MET A 186 18.61 18.48 -13.27
C MET A 186 18.28 19.98 -13.35
N ARG A 187 19.29 20.86 -13.39
CA ARG A 187 19.08 22.30 -13.57
C ARG A 187 18.60 22.70 -14.97
N GLN A 188 18.71 21.80 -15.96
CA GLN A 188 18.20 22.03 -17.32
C GLN A 188 16.70 21.73 -17.42
N VAL A 189 16.18 20.90 -16.58
CA VAL A 189 14.77 20.51 -16.53
C VAL A 189 14.02 21.27 -15.43
#